data_dfd33b24bd9ee03d93b9c660b896c2c8
#
_entry.id   dfd33b24bd9ee03d93b9c660b896c2c8
#
_cell.length_a   1.000
_cell.length_b   1.000
_cell.length_c   1.000
_cell.angle_alpha   90.00
_cell.angle_beta   90.00
_cell.angle_gamma   90.00
#
_symmetry.space_group_name_H-M   'P 1'
#
loop_
_entity.id
_entity.type
_entity.pdbx_description
1 polymer ?
#
loop_
_entity_poly.entity_id
_entity_poly.type
_entity_poly.pdbx_seq_one_letter_code
_entity_poly.pdbx_strand_id
1 'polypeptide(L)'
;MNYEIEYTQSYEKKLFKFLKKHKDIVERYKKTILLMEADPFHPSLRLHPLKGKLKDLHSVSIDMQYRISIEFYIENRRIIPVNIGTHDEVY
;
A
#
# COMPACT_ATOMS: atom_id res chain seq x y z
N MET A 1 9.41 -9.08 14.21
CA MET A 1 8.34 -8.28 14.79
C MET A 1 7.54 -7.63 13.67
N ASN A 2 6.24 -7.62 13.83
CA ASN A 2 5.35 -7.20 12.76
C ASN A 2 5.06 -5.71 12.76
N TYR A 3 4.75 -5.19 11.59
CA TYR A 3 4.21 -3.85 11.46
C TYR A 3 2.70 -3.92 11.54
N GLU A 4 2.09 -2.87 12.07
CA GLU A 4 0.64 -2.76 12.18
C GLU A 4 0.09 -1.93 11.04
N ILE A 5 -0.91 -2.47 10.35
CA ILE A 5 -1.59 -1.75 9.26
C ILE A 5 -2.82 -1.09 9.85
N GLU A 6 -2.91 0.23 9.73
CA GLU A 6 -4.06 1.00 10.22
C GLU A 6 -4.90 1.46 9.04
N TYR A 7 -6.14 1.01 9.00
CA TYR A 7 -7.07 1.35 7.91
C TYR A 7 -7.90 2.57 8.29
N THR A 8 -7.82 3.62 7.48
CA THR A 8 -8.68 4.78 7.64
C THR A 8 -9.98 4.54 6.87
N GLN A 9 -11.04 5.22 7.29
CA GLN A 9 -12.31 5.17 6.59
C GLN A 9 -12.18 5.60 5.13
N SER A 10 -11.40 6.65 4.90
CA SER A 10 -11.14 7.16 3.56
C SER A 10 -10.49 6.11 2.67
N TYR A 11 -9.47 5.42 3.19
CA TYR A 11 -8.80 4.38 2.41
C TYR A 11 -9.73 3.19 2.15
N GLU A 12 -10.49 2.78 3.16
CA GLU A 12 -11.40 1.64 3.00
C GLU A 12 -12.41 1.86 1.88
N LYS A 13 -12.91 3.08 1.73
CA LYS A 13 -13.81 3.41 0.62
C LYS A 13 -13.11 3.26 -0.74
N LYS A 14 -11.89 3.76 -0.83
CA LYS A 14 -11.09 3.64 -2.07
C LYS A 14 -10.77 2.19 -2.37
N LEU A 15 -10.39 1.43 -1.35
CA LEU A 15 -10.08 0.01 -1.48
C LEU A 15 -11.29 -0.77 -1.98
N PHE A 16 -12.44 -0.53 -1.39
CA PHE A 16 -13.67 -1.22 -1.79
C PHE A 16 -13.98 -0.99 -3.27
N LYS A 17 -13.91 0.27 -3.72
CA LYS A 17 -14.14 0.61 -5.12
C LYS A 17 -13.13 -0.07 -6.03
N PHE A 18 -11.86 -0.05 -5.64
CA PHE A 18 -10.79 -0.65 -6.42
C PHE A 18 -11.00 -2.15 -6.57
N LEU A 19 -11.21 -2.86 -5.47
CA LEU A 19 -11.36 -4.32 -5.49
C LEU A 19 -12.63 -4.75 -6.21
N LYS A 20 -13.66 -3.92 -6.17
CA LYS A 20 -14.89 -4.20 -6.90
C LYS A 20 -14.67 -4.22 -8.42
N LYS A 21 -13.79 -3.34 -8.91
CA LYS A 21 -13.41 -3.27 -10.32
C LYS A 21 -12.36 -4.30 -10.70
N HIS A 22 -11.52 -4.70 -9.74
CA HIS A 22 -10.36 -5.54 -9.98
C HIS A 22 -10.40 -6.79 -9.10
N LYS A 23 -11.41 -7.61 -9.31
CA LYS A 23 -11.63 -8.81 -8.50
C LYS A 23 -10.50 -9.82 -8.61
N ASP A 24 -9.79 -9.81 -9.72
CA ASP A 24 -8.64 -10.69 -9.96
C ASP A 24 -7.43 -10.32 -9.09
N ILE A 25 -7.42 -9.12 -8.49
CA ILE A 25 -6.30 -8.64 -7.66
C ILE A 25 -6.51 -8.93 -6.17
N VAL A 26 -7.69 -9.36 -5.76
CA VAL A 26 -8.03 -9.51 -4.34
C VAL A 26 -7.02 -10.40 -3.60
N GLU A 27 -6.70 -11.56 -4.15
CA GLU A 27 -5.78 -12.49 -3.49
C GLU A 27 -4.35 -11.93 -3.44
N ARG A 28 -3.95 -11.25 -4.51
CA ARG A 28 -2.66 -10.60 -4.56
C ARG A 28 -2.56 -9.47 -3.54
N TYR A 29 -3.63 -8.71 -3.40
CA TYR A 29 -3.72 -7.65 -2.41
C TYR A 29 -3.57 -8.20 -0.99
N LYS A 30 -4.27 -9.28 -0.68
CA LYS A 30 -4.17 -9.93 0.64
C LYS A 30 -2.74 -10.36 0.94
N LYS A 31 -2.07 -10.96 -0.03
CA LYS A 31 -0.67 -11.37 0.13
C LYS A 31 0.24 -10.17 0.36
N THR A 32 -0.02 -9.07 -0.35
CA THR A 32 0.75 -7.84 -0.20
C THR A 32 0.62 -7.30 1.22
N ILE A 33 -0.60 -7.27 1.75
CA ILE A 33 -0.85 -6.80 3.11
C ILE A 33 -0.11 -7.67 4.14
N LEU A 34 -0.21 -8.99 4.00
CA LEU A 34 0.47 -9.90 4.92
C LEU A 34 1.99 -9.73 4.86
N LEU A 35 2.52 -9.52 3.67
CA LEU A 35 3.95 -9.31 3.50
C LEU A 35 4.39 -7.99 4.11
N MET A 36 3.60 -6.92 3.94
CA MET A 36 3.90 -5.63 4.56
C MET A 36 3.93 -5.73 6.09
N GLU A 37 3.01 -6.50 6.66
CA GLU A 37 2.99 -6.71 8.11
C GLU A 37 4.23 -7.44 8.59
N ALA A 38 4.67 -8.43 7.83
CA ALA A 38 5.82 -9.26 8.22
C ALA A 38 7.16 -8.58 7.93
N ASP A 39 7.28 -7.95 6.76
CA ASP A 39 8.53 -7.33 6.31
C ASP A 39 8.27 -6.32 5.20
N PRO A 40 8.04 -5.05 5.56
CA PRO A 40 7.79 -4.02 4.54
C PRO A 40 8.98 -3.75 3.62
N PHE A 41 10.17 -4.22 4.00
CA PHE A 41 11.38 -4.04 3.19
C PHE A 41 11.62 -5.20 2.24
N HIS A 42 10.71 -6.17 2.18
CA HIS A 42 10.85 -7.30 1.27
C HIS A 42 10.97 -6.80 -0.17
N PRO A 43 11.95 -7.33 -0.95
CA PRO A 43 12.21 -6.80 -2.30
C PRO A 43 11.01 -6.79 -3.24
N SER A 44 10.10 -7.74 -3.11
CA SER A 44 8.94 -7.81 -4.01
C SER A 44 7.96 -6.66 -3.82
N LEU A 45 8.00 -5.99 -2.66
CA LEU A 45 7.14 -4.82 -2.40
C LEU A 45 7.65 -3.56 -3.07
N ARG A 46 8.94 -3.51 -3.41
CA ARG A 46 9.56 -2.33 -4.03
C ARG A 46 9.25 -1.04 -3.27
N LEU A 47 9.35 -1.11 -1.95
CA LEU A 47 9.11 0.05 -1.09
C LEU A 47 10.05 1.18 -1.46
N HIS A 48 9.49 2.37 -1.74
CA HIS A 48 10.31 3.54 -2.02
C HIS A 48 9.55 4.81 -1.69
N PRO A 49 10.28 5.89 -1.35
CA PRO A 49 9.64 7.17 -1.06
C PRO A 49 9.14 7.82 -2.35
N LEU A 50 8.05 8.58 -2.23
CA LEU A 50 7.52 9.35 -3.33
C LEU A 50 8.13 10.74 -3.34
N LYS A 51 7.96 11.47 -4.44
CA LYS A 51 8.58 12.79 -4.65
C LYS A 51 7.51 13.86 -4.81
N GLY A 52 7.94 15.13 -4.79
CA GLY A 52 7.06 16.27 -5.00
C GLY A 52 6.06 16.44 -3.90
N LYS A 53 4.80 16.63 -4.26
CA LYS A 53 3.72 16.85 -3.30
C LYS A 53 3.47 15.66 -2.38
N LEU A 54 3.91 14.46 -2.79
CA LEU A 54 3.70 13.22 -2.05
C LEU A 54 4.96 12.77 -1.30
N LYS A 55 5.91 13.67 -1.06
CA LYS A 55 7.21 13.34 -0.48
C LYS A 55 7.15 12.68 0.90
N ASP A 56 6.03 12.82 1.61
CA ASP A 56 5.86 12.21 2.92
C ASP A 56 5.29 10.80 2.85
N LEU A 57 5.01 10.33 1.64
CA LEU A 57 4.46 9.01 1.43
C LEU A 57 5.49 8.08 0.80
N HIS A 58 5.25 6.79 0.99
CA HIS A 58 5.98 5.72 0.31
C HIS A 58 5.02 4.97 -0.59
N SER A 59 5.58 4.19 -1.52
CA SER A 59 4.81 3.33 -2.40
C SER A 59 5.23 1.89 -2.22
N VAL A 60 4.26 0.96 -2.24
CA VAL A 60 4.54 -0.47 -2.33
C VAL A 60 3.80 -1.03 -3.53
N SER A 61 4.39 -2.04 -4.16
CA SER A 61 3.80 -2.70 -5.32
C SER A 61 2.90 -3.85 -4.91
N ILE A 62 1.71 -3.91 -5.49
CA ILE A 62 0.87 -5.11 -5.43
C ILE A 62 1.34 -6.06 -6.53
N ASP A 63 1.48 -5.53 -7.74
CA ASP A 63 2.04 -6.23 -8.90
C ASP A 63 2.68 -5.19 -9.83
N MET A 64 2.90 -5.55 -11.09
CA MET A 64 3.52 -4.64 -12.06
C MET A 64 2.66 -3.42 -12.36
N GLN A 65 1.36 -3.51 -12.15
CA GLN A 65 0.36 -2.53 -12.55
C GLN A 65 -0.15 -1.68 -11.41
N TYR A 66 -0.35 -2.28 -10.24
CA TYR A 66 -1.05 -1.63 -9.13
C TYR A 66 -0.16 -1.43 -7.92
N ARG A 67 -0.39 -0.32 -7.23
CA ARG A 67 0.41 0.14 -6.10
C ARG A 67 -0.46 0.68 -4.98
N ILE A 68 0.13 0.74 -3.79
CA ILE A 68 -0.49 1.37 -2.63
C ILE A 68 0.44 2.46 -2.15
N SER A 69 -0.07 3.68 -1.98
CA SER A 69 0.69 4.73 -1.29
C SER A 69 0.38 4.64 0.20
N ILE A 70 1.39 4.83 1.01
CA ILE A 70 1.30 4.63 2.46
C ILE A 70 2.04 5.73 3.21
N GLU A 71 1.55 6.02 4.43
CA GLU A 71 2.36 6.66 5.45
C GLU A 71 3.13 5.54 6.14
N PHE A 72 4.43 5.70 6.30
CA PHE A 72 5.29 4.64 6.77
C PHE A 72 6.11 5.12 7.96
N TYR A 73 5.89 4.51 9.11
CA TYR A 73 6.53 4.88 10.37
C TYR A 73 7.36 3.70 10.89
N ILE A 74 8.68 3.79 10.71
CA ILE A 74 9.60 2.72 11.08
C ILE A 74 9.67 2.56 12.59
N GLU A 75 9.80 3.68 13.32
CA GLU A 75 9.97 3.64 14.77
C GLU A 75 8.78 3.03 15.48
N ASN A 76 7.58 3.38 15.05
CA ASN A 76 6.34 2.90 15.65
C ASN A 76 5.83 1.63 15.01
N ARG A 77 6.48 1.15 13.97
CA ARG A 77 6.07 -0.03 13.19
C ARG A 77 4.62 0.07 12.74
N ARG A 78 4.28 1.23 12.16
CA ARG A 78 2.93 1.50 11.67
C ARG A 78 2.96 1.80 10.19
N ILE A 79 1.95 1.30 9.50
CA ILE A 79 1.74 1.56 8.07
C ILE A 79 0.29 2.00 7.90
N ILE A 80 0.09 3.17 7.30
CA ILE A 80 -1.25 3.72 7.09
C ILE A 80 -1.46 3.88 5.58
N PRO A 81 -2.19 2.95 4.93
CA PRO A 81 -2.48 3.09 3.50
C PRO A 81 -3.31 4.35 3.23
N VAL A 82 -3.00 5.02 2.13
CA VAL A 82 -3.63 6.28 1.75
C VAL A 82 -4.40 6.15 0.45
N ASN A 83 -3.82 5.51 -0.55
CA ASN A 83 -4.46 5.36 -1.85
C ASN A 83 -4.03 4.05 -2.50
N ILE A 84 -4.83 3.57 -3.46
CA ILE A 84 -4.58 2.34 -4.18
C ILE A 84 -5.01 2.53 -5.64
N GLY A 85 -4.22 2.02 -6.56
CA GLY A 85 -4.52 2.14 -7.98
C GLY A 85 -3.30 1.94 -8.84
N THR A 86 -3.36 2.42 -10.08
CA THR A 86 -2.21 2.40 -10.99
C THR A 86 -1.19 3.45 -10.56
N HIS A 87 -0.02 3.40 -11.18
CA HIS A 87 1.04 4.39 -10.95
C HIS A 87 0.49 5.82 -11.05
N ASP A 88 -0.25 6.11 -12.11
CA ASP A 88 -0.77 7.47 -12.34
C ASP A 88 -1.84 7.87 -11.33
N GLU A 89 -2.60 6.92 -10.83
CA GLU A 89 -3.66 7.18 -9.86
C GLU A 89 -3.11 7.45 -8.46
N VAL A 90 -1.96 6.87 -8.13
CA VAL A 90 -1.37 6.92 -6.80
C VAL A 90 -0.30 8.00 -6.69
N TYR A 91 0.33 8.32 -7.78
CA TYR A 91 1.40 9.32 -7.88
C TYR A 91 0.86 10.61 -8.50
#